data_910e7cf74bc59d49ff166a730f7d451d
#
_entry.id   910e7cf74bc59d49ff166a730f7d451d
#
_cell.length_a   1.000
_cell.length_b   1.000
_cell.length_c   1.000
_cell.angle_alpha   90.00
_cell.angle_beta   90.00
_cell.angle_gamma   90.00
#
_symmetry.space_group_name_H-M   'P 1'
#
loop_
_entity.id
_entity.type
_entity.pdbx_description
1 polymer ?
#
loop_
_entity_poly.entity_id
_entity_poly.type
_entity_poly.pdbx_seq_one_letter_code
_entity_poly.pdbx_strand_id
1 'polypeptide(L)'
;AAAMNHLDLWVRKGIPGVPLPCVLGSDGSGTVKEVGNKVTSFKAGDEVLIQPLTYCKECRFCKFGLENYCESWGIYGENQDGTQCEFMVVDEDHLRSKPKHLSFEEAAGFPLVAQTAYTMLVRRAKVKAGETVFIWGAGSGVGSIAIQIAKEKGCLVIAAGGSEEKLNLAQALGADEVLNYKLMDIKEEVNRITDGGGVDVVFEHVGAKTWDISLKMLGMGGRLVTCGATTGAHVGIDIRHLFYKQQSIMGSTMGDMAAFDEALQLLEEKKIRPVIDKVFPMKNIRDAHVYLEKSNQEGKVILVP
;
A
#
# COMPACT_ATOMS: atom_id res chain seq x y z
N ALA A 1 -2.27 -6.48 17.48
CA ALA A 1 -1.08 -6.32 16.63
C ALA A 1 -1.17 -5.02 15.84
N ALA A 2 -0.05 -4.37 15.60
CA ALA A 2 0.08 -3.20 14.73
C ALA A 2 1.10 -3.50 13.62
N ALA A 3 0.93 -2.95 12.43
CA ALA A 3 1.91 -3.14 11.36
C ALA A 3 2.54 -1.81 10.96
N MET A 4 3.85 -1.84 10.74
CA MET A 4 4.62 -0.65 10.41
C MET A 4 4.54 -0.30 8.93
N ASN A 5 4.61 1.00 8.64
CA ASN A 5 4.68 1.59 7.31
C ASN A 5 5.85 2.57 7.22
N HIS A 6 6.29 2.91 5.99
CA HIS A 6 7.26 3.99 5.80
C HIS A 6 6.73 5.34 6.31
N LEU A 7 5.42 5.51 6.40
CA LEU A 7 4.77 6.67 7.01
C LEU A 7 5.24 6.89 8.46
N ASP A 8 5.36 5.82 9.25
CA ASP A 8 5.83 5.90 10.65
C ASP A 8 7.25 6.49 10.73
N LEU A 9 8.10 6.17 9.75
CA LEU A 9 9.45 6.74 9.67
C LEU A 9 9.42 8.23 9.32
N TRP A 10 8.50 8.62 8.44
CA TRP A 10 8.36 10.02 8.04
C TRP A 10 7.75 10.87 9.15
N VAL A 11 6.70 10.40 9.81
CA VAL A 11 6.09 11.07 10.97
C VAL A 11 7.12 11.25 12.09
N ARG A 12 7.86 10.20 12.43
CA ARG A 12 8.94 10.26 13.42
C ARG A 12 10.03 11.28 13.08
N LYS A 13 10.36 11.43 11.78
CA LYS A 13 11.35 12.43 11.29
C LYS A 13 10.79 13.84 11.25
N GLY A 14 9.50 14.01 11.34
CA GLY A 14 8.76 15.26 11.29
C GLY A 14 8.16 15.53 9.91
N ILE A 15 6.83 15.46 9.84
CA ILE A 15 6.04 15.91 8.69
C ILE A 15 5.45 17.28 9.07
N PRO A 16 5.59 18.33 8.25
CA PRO A 16 4.98 19.62 8.51
C PRO A 16 3.46 19.50 8.72
N GLY A 17 2.94 20.07 9.81
CA GLY A 17 1.52 20.04 10.14
C GLY A 17 1.04 18.83 10.94
N VAL A 18 1.89 17.83 11.16
CA VAL A 18 1.55 16.70 12.04
C VAL A 18 1.71 17.10 13.50
N PRO A 19 0.68 16.93 14.35
CA PRO A 19 0.76 17.26 15.77
C PRO A 19 1.71 16.31 16.51
N LEU A 20 2.51 16.86 17.44
CA LEU A 20 3.38 16.09 18.33
C LEU A 20 3.12 16.47 19.80
N PRO A 21 3.13 15.52 20.75
CA PRO A 21 3.43 14.09 20.57
C PRO A 21 2.30 13.34 19.85
N CYS A 22 2.64 12.25 19.14
CA CYS A 22 1.70 11.39 18.45
C CYS A 22 2.09 9.92 18.65
N VAL A 23 1.11 9.05 18.91
CA VAL A 23 1.30 7.60 18.86
C VAL A 23 1.28 7.17 17.40
N LEU A 24 2.35 6.52 16.95
CA LEU A 24 2.51 6.09 15.55
C LEU A 24 1.65 4.85 15.22
N GLY A 25 1.65 4.46 13.96
CA GLY A 25 1.01 3.26 13.44
C GLY A 25 -0.36 3.51 12.83
N SER A 26 -0.52 3.12 11.56
CA SER A 26 -1.77 3.27 10.83
C SER A 26 -2.55 1.97 10.75
N ASP A 27 -1.85 0.86 10.71
CA ASP A 27 -2.41 -0.48 10.56
C ASP A 27 -2.55 -1.18 11.91
N GLY A 28 -3.70 -1.81 12.15
CA GLY A 28 -3.92 -2.56 13.37
C GLY A 28 -5.01 -3.61 13.28
N SER A 29 -4.90 -4.58 14.16
CA SER A 29 -5.93 -5.57 14.43
C SER A 29 -5.96 -5.87 15.93
N GLY A 30 -7.11 -6.20 16.46
CA GLY A 30 -7.25 -6.48 17.87
C GLY A 30 -8.63 -6.97 18.25
N THR A 31 -8.88 -6.99 19.55
CA THR A 31 -10.17 -7.37 20.11
C THR A 31 -10.85 -6.15 20.73
N VAL A 32 -12.11 -5.97 20.43
CA VAL A 32 -12.93 -4.91 21.04
C VAL A 32 -13.02 -5.18 22.54
N LYS A 33 -12.49 -4.28 23.36
CA LYS A 33 -12.52 -4.38 24.83
C LYS A 33 -13.85 -3.87 25.38
N GLU A 34 -14.24 -2.68 24.95
CA GLU A 34 -15.43 -1.99 25.42
C GLU A 34 -16.05 -1.21 24.26
N VAL A 35 -17.34 -0.96 24.30
CA VAL A 35 -18.06 -0.14 23.31
C VAL A 35 -18.81 1.00 23.97
N GLY A 36 -18.88 2.14 23.30
CA GLY A 36 -19.70 3.26 23.70
C GLY A 36 -21.19 2.95 23.52
N ASN A 37 -22.05 3.71 24.20
CA ASN A 37 -23.50 3.49 24.21
C ASN A 37 -24.20 3.75 22.86
N LYS A 38 -23.50 4.32 21.89
CA LYS A 38 -24.02 4.57 20.53
C LYS A 38 -23.55 3.54 19.50
N VAL A 39 -22.59 2.69 19.86
CA VAL A 39 -22.05 1.65 18.97
C VAL A 39 -23.10 0.55 18.79
N THR A 40 -23.33 0.19 17.54
CA THR A 40 -24.34 -0.80 17.16
C THR A 40 -23.77 -1.97 16.37
N SER A 41 -22.63 -1.80 15.72
CA SER A 41 -22.05 -2.77 14.79
C SER A 41 -21.11 -3.76 15.44
N PHE A 42 -20.60 -3.45 16.63
CA PHE A 42 -19.62 -4.27 17.34
C PHE A 42 -19.96 -4.42 18.84
N LYS A 43 -19.40 -5.44 19.48
CA LYS A 43 -19.49 -5.70 20.92
C LYS A 43 -18.14 -6.15 21.47
N ALA A 44 -18.00 -6.11 22.80
CA ALA A 44 -16.83 -6.63 23.49
C ALA A 44 -16.58 -8.09 23.11
N GLY A 45 -15.34 -8.41 22.80
CA GLY A 45 -14.90 -9.73 22.33
C GLY A 45 -14.83 -9.89 20.82
N ASP A 46 -15.38 -8.97 20.02
CA ASP A 46 -15.28 -9.06 18.57
C ASP A 46 -13.84 -8.80 18.10
N GLU A 47 -13.37 -9.64 17.18
CA GLU A 47 -12.05 -9.48 16.55
C GLU A 47 -12.17 -8.59 15.31
N VAL A 48 -11.34 -7.55 15.26
CA VAL A 48 -11.43 -6.49 14.26
C VAL A 48 -10.08 -6.15 13.64
N LEU A 49 -10.12 -5.58 12.45
CA LEU A 49 -9.05 -4.83 11.82
C LEU A 49 -9.46 -3.36 11.67
N ILE A 50 -8.45 -2.49 11.67
CA ILE A 50 -8.65 -1.04 11.66
C ILE A 50 -8.36 -0.52 10.26
N GLN A 51 -9.35 0.14 9.66
CA GLN A 51 -9.20 0.89 8.43
C GLN A 51 -8.53 2.24 8.78
N PRO A 52 -7.38 2.58 8.18
CA PRO A 52 -6.53 3.66 8.68
C PRO A 52 -6.96 5.08 8.29
N LEU A 53 -7.78 5.26 7.24
CA LEU A 53 -8.21 6.58 6.78
C LEU A 53 -9.28 7.17 7.69
N THR A 54 -9.08 8.40 8.17
CA THR A 54 -10.10 9.17 8.90
C THR A 54 -10.69 10.27 8.02
N TYR A 55 -11.97 10.60 8.20
CA TYR A 55 -12.71 11.53 7.36
C TYR A 55 -13.89 12.15 8.09
N CYS A 56 -14.42 13.30 7.62
CA CYS A 56 -15.43 14.08 8.34
C CYS A 56 -16.87 13.58 8.18
N LYS A 57 -17.18 12.70 7.26
CA LYS A 57 -18.53 12.16 6.93
C LYS A 57 -19.51 13.17 6.32
N GLU A 58 -19.24 14.47 6.30
CA GLU A 58 -20.21 15.52 5.96
C GLU A 58 -19.87 16.38 4.72
N CYS A 59 -18.59 16.48 4.33
CA CYS A 59 -18.19 17.24 3.15
C CYS A 59 -18.70 16.59 1.86
N ARG A 60 -18.66 17.35 0.76
CA ARG A 60 -19.11 16.86 -0.55
C ARG A 60 -18.47 15.54 -0.96
N PHE A 61 -17.19 15.37 -0.71
CA PHE A 61 -16.48 14.15 -1.09
C PHE A 61 -16.96 12.94 -0.29
N CYS A 62 -17.09 13.06 1.03
CA CYS A 62 -17.64 11.98 1.87
C CYS A 62 -19.06 11.59 1.44
N LYS A 63 -19.92 12.56 1.09
CA LYS A 63 -21.27 12.28 0.61
C LYS A 63 -21.32 11.53 -0.73
N PHE A 64 -20.25 11.57 -1.51
CA PHE A 64 -20.09 10.80 -2.76
C PHE A 64 -19.28 9.50 -2.60
N GLY A 65 -18.91 9.12 -1.36
CA GLY A 65 -18.09 7.92 -1.10
C GLY A 65 -16.67 8.08 -1.61
N LEU A 66 -16.12 9.28 -1.55
CA LEU A 66 -14.75 9.62 -1.94
C LEU A 66 -13.97 10.13 -0.71
N GLU A 67 -13.93 9.31 0.34
CA GLU A 67 -13.41 9.71 1.65
C GLU A 67 -11.93 10.10 1.60
N ASN A 68 -11.15 9.51 0.71
CA ASN A 68 -9.74 9.87 0.51
C ASN A 68 -9.53 11.23 -0.18
N TYR A 69 -10.60 11.91 -0.61
CA TYR A 69 -10.63 13.31 -1.04
C TYR A 69 -11.26 14.24 0.01
N CYS A 70 -11.60 13.74 1.19
CA CYS A 70 -12.21 14.52 2.25
C CYS A 70 -11.37 15.77 2.57
N GLU A 71 -12.03 16.91 2.78
CA GLU A 71 -11.37 18.18 3.10
C GLU A 71 -10.64 18.16 4.46
N SER A 72 -11.06 17.23 5.33
CA SER A 72 -10.45 16.97 6.65
C SER A 72 -9.99 15.52 6.78
N TRP A 73 -9.46 14.91 5.69
CA TRP A 73 -8.95 13.56 5.76
C TRP A 73 -7.70 13.48 6.65
N GLY A 74 -7.50 12.33 7.23
CA GLY A 74 -6.32 12.04 8.02
C GLY A 74 -6.02 10.55 8.04
N ILE A 75 -4.94 10.18 8.71
CA ILE A 75 -4.52 8.80 8.89
C ILE A 75 -4.20 8.60 10.38
N TYR A 76 -4.63 7.48 10.94
CA TYR A 76 -4.18 7.07 12.27
C TYR A 76 -2.65 6.94 12.28
N GLY A 77 -2.02 7.45 13.33
CA GLY A 77 -0.55 7.48 13.47
C GLY A 77 0.12 8.65 12.74
N GLU A 78 -0.66 9.54 12.12
CA GLU A 78 -0.19 10.80 11.52
C GLU A 78 -0.98 11.99 12.07
N ASN A 79 -2.27 12.06 11.80
CA ASN A 79 -3.12 13.19 12.19
C ASN A 79 -3.87 12.93 13.51
N GLN A 80 -3.91 11.71 13.96
CA GLN A 80 -4.48 11.22 15.20
C GLN A 80 -3.58 10.11 15.77
N ASP A 81 -3.71 9.81 17.07
CA ASP A 81 -3.02 8.69 17.68
C ASP A 81 -3.32 7.37 16.96
N GLY A 82 -2.28 6.58 16.78
CA GLY A 82 -2.29 5.37 15.97
C GLY A 82 -2.27 4.06 16.77
N THR A 83 -1.93 3.00 16.07
CA THR A 83 -2.10 1.62 16.49
C THR A 83 -0.92 1.04 17.27
N GLN A 84 0.21 1.77 17.39
CA GLN A 84 1.39 1.29 18.15
C GLN A 84 1.19 1.52 19.65
N CYS A 85 0.13 0.92 20.20
CA CYS A 85 -0.28 0.99 21.59
C CYS A 85 -1.02 -0.29 22.01
N GLU A 86 -1.22 -0.47 23.33
CA GLU A 86 -1.99 -1.61 23.84
C GLU A 86 -3.50 -1.43 23.65
N PHE A 87 -3.98 -0.19 23.76
CA PHE A 87 -5.40 0.17 23.60
C PHE A 87 -5.53 1.48 22.86
N MET A 88 -6.51 1.56 21.96
CA MET A 88 -6.90 2.80 21.30
C MET A 88 -8.41 2.95 21.21
N VAL A 89 -8.87 4.16 21.06
CA VAL A 89 -10.28 4.48 20.79
C VAL A 89 -10.43 4.68 19.28
N VAL A 90 -11.38 3.96 18.70
CA VAL A 90 -11.64 3.97 17.24
C VAL A 90 -13.14 4.15 17.02
N ASP A 91 -13.51 4.96 16.03
CA ASP A 91 -14.90 5.05 15.55
C ASP A 91 -15.31 3.72 14.89
N GLU A 92 -16.53 3.24 15.16
CA GLU A 92 -17.00 1.95 14.63
C GLU A 92 -16.97 1.87 13.09
N ASP A 93 -17.13 3.00 12.38
CA ASP A 93 -17.06 3.05 10.93
C ASP A 93 -15.67 2.71 10.36
N HIS A 94 -14.62 2.86 11.16
CA HIS A 94 -13.26 2.49 10.79
C HIS A 94 -12.90 1.04 11.15
N LEU A 95 -13.83 0.26 11.67
CA LEU A 95 -13.62 -1.14 11.98
C LEU A 95 -14.24 -2.06 10.93
N ARG A 96 -13.59 -3.18 10.71
CA ARG A 96 -14.14 -4.32 9.99
C ARG A 96 -13.85 -5.60 10.78
N SER A 97 -14.74 -6.59 10.64
CA SER A 97 -14.50 -7.91 11.23
C SER A 97 -13.23 -8.52 10.68
N LYS A 98 -12.36 -9.00 11.55
CA LYS A 98 -11.15 -9.72 11.15
C LYS A 98 -11.55 -11.04 10.48
N PRO A 99 -11.05 -11.36 9.27
CA PRO A 99 -11.26 -12.67 8.66
C PRO A 99 -10.80 -13.79 9.59
N LYS A 100 -11.65 -14.79 9.84
CA LYS A 100 -11.41 -15.85 10.83
C LYS A 100 -10.16 -16.71 10.53
N HIS A 101 -9.75 -16.78 9.27
CA HIS A 101 -8.59 -17.57 8.85
C HIS A 101 -7.24 -16.87 9.05
N LEU A 102 -7.24 -15.59 9.46
CA LEU A 102 -6.04 -14.84 9.70
C LEU A 102 -5.70 -14.74 11.20
N SER A 103 -4.42 -14.74 11.52
CA SER A 103 -3.92 -14.29 12.80
C SER A 103 -4.09 -12.77 12.96
N PHE A 104 -3.88 -12.21 14.14
CA PHE A 104 -3.87 -10.75 14.33
C PHE A 104 -2.71 -10.07 13.59
N GLU A 105 -1.56 -10.73 13.53
CA GLU A 105 -0.37 -10.23 12.82
C GLU A 105 -0.64 -10.12 11.32
N GLU A 106 -1.23 -11.16 10.72
CA GLU A 106 -1.61 -11.18 9.32
C GLU A 106 -2.67 -10.11 9.05
N ALA A 107 -3.71 -10.04 9.87
CA ALA A 107 -4.77 -9.05 9.73
C ALA A 107 -4.23 -7.60 9.84
N ALA A 108 -3.32 -7.33 10.79
CA ALA A 108 -2.69 -6.01 10.90
C ALA A 108 -1.85 -5.65 9.67
N GLY A 109 -1.24 -6.63 9.00
CA GLY A 109 -0.41 -6.41 7.81
C GLY A 109 -1.17 -5.98 6.55
N PHE A 110 -2.49 -5.92 6.58
CA PHE A 110 -3.35 -5.76 5.41
C PHE A 110 -3.83 -4.32 5.13
N PRO A 111 -4.38 -3.53 6.07
CA PRO A 111 -5.28 -2.41 5.80
C PRO A 111 -4.73 -1.35 4.84
N LEU A 112 -3.67 -0.65 5.23
CA LEU A 112 -3.12 0.48 4.46
C LEU A 112 -2.60 0.05 3.09
N VAL A 113 -1.83 -1.04 3.05
CA VAL A 113 -1.18 -1.49 1.82
C VAL A 113 -2.20 -2.02 0.81
N ALA A 114 -3.27 -2.68 1.27
CA ALA A 114 -4.31 -3.21 0.41
C ALA A 114 -5.20 -2.09 -0.14
N GLN A 115 -5.67 -1.18 0.70
CA GLN A 115 -6.45 -0.03 0.28
C GLN A 115 -5.68 0.83 -0.75
N THR A 116 -4.39 1.07 -0.49
CA THR A 116 -3.53 1.84 -1.39
C THR A 116 -3.32 1.12 -2.72
N ALA A 117 -2.92 -0.15 -2.70
CA ALA A 117 -2.67 -0.90 -3.93
C ALA A 117 -3.93 -1.07 -4.77
N TYR A 118 -5.07 -1.36 -4.12
CA TYR A 118 -6.36 -1.48 -4.81
C TYR A 118 -6.77 -0.16 -5.47
N THR A 119 -6.66 0.94 -4.74
CA THR A 119 -6.96 2.27 -5.28
C THR A 119 -6.06 2.61 -6.46
N MET A 120 -4.77 2.39 -6.35
CA MET A 120 -3.82 2.67 -7.44
C MET A 120 -4.14 1.87 -8.70
N LEU A 121 -4.34 0.58 -8.58
CA LEU A 121 -4.55 -0.30 -9.74
C LEU A 121 -5.99 -0.23 -10.28
N VAL A 122 -6.99 -0.28 -9.41
CA VAL A 122 -8.39 -0.45 -9.81
C VAL A 122 -9.10 0.89 -10.00
N ARG A 123 -8.93 1.84 -9.06
CA ARG A 123 -9.62 3.15 -9.13
C ARG A 123 -8.88 4.15 -10.03
N ARG A 124 -7.55 4.22 -9.91
CA ARG A 124 -6.73 5.23 -10.61
C ARG A 124 -6.28 4.73 -11.97
N ALA A 125 -5.47 3.69 -12.02
CA ALA A 125 -4.97 3.14 -13.27
C ALA A 125 -6.05 2.39 -14.08
N LYS A 126 -7.11 1.88 -13.43
CA LYS A 126 -8.20 1.14 -14.06
C LYS A 126 -7.67 0.00 -14.93
N VAL A 127 -6.83 -0.83 -14.34
CA VAL A 127 -6.20 -1.97 -15.03
C VAL A 127 -7.23 -2.92 -15.60
N LYS A 128 -6.92 -3.51 -16.76
CA LYS A 128 -7.78 -4.44 -17.49
C LYS A 128 -7.06 -5.76 -17.69
N ALA A 129 -7.83 -6.82 -17.81
CA ALA A 129 -7.29 -8.13 -18.18
C ALA A 129 -6.49 -8.07 -19.49
N GLY A 130 -5.32 -8.71 -19.50
CA GLY A 130 -4.40 -8.72 -20.62
C GLY A 130 -3.42 -7.54 -20.67
N GLU A 131 -3.59 -6.49 -19.84
CA GLU A 131 -2.61 -5.42 -19.72
C GLU A 131 -1.35 -5.88 -18.97
N THR A 132 -0.20 -5.29 -19.33
CA THR A 132 1.08 -5.52 -18.64
C THR A 132 1.30 -4.46 -17.58
N VAL A 133 1.45 -4.89 -16.33
CA VAL A 133 1.69 -4.02 -15.17
C VAL A 133 3.11 -4.22 -14.67
N PHE A 134 3.90 -3.14 -14.64
CA PHE A 134 5.21 -3.15 -14.00
C PHE A 134 5.11 -2.64 -12.57
N ILE A 135 5.68 -3.38 -11.61
CA ILE A 135 5.61 -3.07 -10.18
C ILE A 135 7.01 -2.90 -9.61
N TRP A 136 7.34 -1.67 -9.16
CA TRP A 136 8.54 -1.42 -8.37
C TRP A 136 8.40 -1.94 -6.93
N GLY A 137 9.54 -2.31 -6.34
CA GLY A 137 9.59 -2.69 -4.93
C GLY A 137 8.75 -3.92 -4.59
N ALA A 138 8.89 -4.97 -5.37
CA ALA A 138 8.14 -6.22 -5.28
C ALA A 138 8.07 -6.84 -3.87
N GLY A 139 9.16 -6.71 -3.08
CA GLY A 139 9.23 -7.20 -1.70
C GLY A 139 8.68 -6.21 -0.65
N SER A 140 8.11 -5.07 -1.04
CA SER A 140 7.47 -4.16 -0.09
C SER A 140 6.05 -4.61 0.27
N GLY A 141 5.50 -4.12 1.38
CA GLY A 141 4.13 -4.42 1.75
C GLY A 141 3.13 -4.04 0.66
N VAL A 142 3.24 -2.84 0.06
CA VAL A 142 2.33 -2.40 -0.99
C VAL A 142 2.59 -3.11 -2.32
N GLY A 143 3.85 -3.38 -2.66
CA GLY A 143 4.22 -4.09 -3.89
C GLY A 143 3.74 -5.53 -3.88
N SER A 144 3.89 -6.24 -2.77
CA SER A 144 3.44 -7.64 -2.62
C SER A 144 1.92 -7.78 -2.78
N ILE A 145 1.13 -6.84 -2.29
CA ILE A 145 -0.32 -6.82 -2.49
C ILE A 145 -0.67 -6.38 -3.93
N ALA A 146 0.06 -5.42 -4.50
CA ALA A 146 -0.17 -4.95 -5.87
C ALA A 146 0.02 -6.08 -6.90
N ILE A 147 1.03 -6.94 -6.74
CA ILE A 147 1.24 -8.12 -7.58
C ILE A 147 -0.02 -8.99 -7.58
N GLN A 148 -0.52 -9.35 -6.41
CA GLN A 148 -1.68 -10.22 -6.27
C GLN A 148 -2.96 -9.60 -6.84
N ILE A 149 -3.22 -8.30 -6.59
CA ILE A 149 -4.38 -7.60 -7.15
C ILE A 149 -4.28 -7.53 -8.69
N ALA A 150 -3.12 -7.22 -9.26
CA ALA A 150 -2.94 -7.19 -10.70
C ALA A 150 -3.19 -8.56 -11.33
N LYS A 151 -2.72 -9.65 -10.70
CA LYS A 151 -3.00 -11.03 -11.14
C LYS A 151 -4.49 -11.36 -11.07
N GLU A 152 -5.19 -11.00 -9.99
CA GLU A 152 -6.64 -11.18 -9.87
C GLU A 152 -7.45 -10.40 -10.92
N LYS A 153 -6.90 -9.29 -11.41
CA LYS A 153 -7.48 -8.53 -12.54
C LYS A 153 -7.10 -9.08 -13.90
N GLY A 154 -6.35 -10.19 -13.97
CA GLY A 154 -5.96 -10.84 -15.22
C GLY A 154 -4.82 -10.14 -15.97
N CYS A 155 -4.01 -9.35 -15.29
CA CYS A 155 -2.86 -8.67 -15.88
C CYS A 155 -1.64 -9.60 -15.99
N LEU A 156 -0.74 -9.28 -16.95
CA LEU A 156 0.63 -9.75 -16.92
C LEU A 156 1.44 -8.86 -15.97
N VAL A 157 2.19 -9.46 -15.06
CA VAL A 157 2.91 -8.74 -14.01
C VAL A 157 4.41 -8.90 -14.15
N ILE A 158 5.11 -7.78 -14.35
CA ILE A 158 6.57 -7.67 -14.27
C ILE A 158 6.90 -7.00 -12.95
N ALA A 159 7.63 -7.69 -12.06
CA ALA A 159 7.94 -7.18 -10.73
C ALA A 159 9.44 -6.98 -10.53
N ALA A 160 9.85 -5.80 -10.00
CA ALA A 160 11.25 -5.49 -9.78
C ALA A 160 11.62 -5.52 -8.29
N GLY A 161 12.70 -6.23 -7.98
CA GLY A 161 13.26 -6.38 -6.64
C GLY A 161 14.77 -6.15 -6.59
N GLY A 162 15.33 -5.92 -5.41
CA GLY A 162 16.77 -5.69 -5.22
C GLY A 162 17.53 -6.85 -4.59
N SER A 163 16.91 -8.00 -4.38
CA SER A 163 17.55 -9.23 -3.91
C SER A 163 16.79 -10.44 -4.44
N GLU A 164 17.44 -11.59 -4.43
CA GLU A 164 16.87 -12.85 -4.92
C GLU A 164 15.66 -13.28 -4.09
N GLU A 165 15.71 -13.09 -2.77
CA GLU A 165 14.60 -13.40 -1.86
C GLU A 165 13.34 -12.61 -2.23
N LYS A 166 13.50 -11.29 -2.51
CA LYS A 166 12.38 -10.43 -2.94
C LYS A 166 11.80 -10.81 -4.30
N LEU A 167 12.65 -11.32 -5.20
CA LEU A 167 12.20 -11.82 -6.50
C LEU A 167 11.48 -13.15 -6.38
N ASN A 168 11.99 -14.07 -5.57
CA ASN A 168 11.35 -15.35 -5.28
C ASN A 168 9.99 -15.14 -4.62
N LEU A 169 9.89 -14.18 -3.68
CA LEU A 169 8.61 -13.79 -3.11
C LEU A 169 7.65 -13.27 -4.18
N ALA A 170 8.08 -12.36 -5.06
CA ALA A 170 7.24 -11.82 -6.12
C ALA A 170 6.70 -12.91 -7.05
N GLN A 171 7.55 -13.86 -7.41
CA GLN A 171 7.17 -15.01 -8.23
C GLN A 171 6.16 -15.93 -7.51
N ALA A 172 6.38 -16.18 -6.21
CA ALA A 172 5.44 -16.95 -5.39
C ALA A 172 4.08 -16.26 -5.19
N LEU A 173 4.01 -14.93 -5.36
CA LEU A 173 2.79 -14.13 -5.34
C LEU A 173 2.13 -14.00 -6.72
N GLY A 174 2.72 -14.60 -7.75
CA GLY A 174 2.14 -14.71 -9.08
C GLY A 174 2.70 -13.74 -10.13
N ALA A 175 3.82 -13.04 -9.87
CA ALA A 175 4.49 -12.28 -10.91
C ALA A 175 4.92 -13.21 -12.07
N ASP A 176 4.63 -12.81 -13.30
CA ASP A 176 4.99 -13.59 -14.50
C ASP A 176 6.47 -13.45 -14.82
N GLU A 177 7.03 -12.24 -14.61
CA GLU A 177 8.44 -11.94 -14.80
C GLU A 177 8.99 -11.19 -13.58
N VAL A 178 10.23 -11.47 -13.21
CA VAL A 178 10.90 -10.82 -12.08
C VAL A 178 12.27 -10.28 -12.48
N LEU A 179 12.55 -9.02 -12.14
CA LEU A 179 13.76 -8.32 -12.57
C LEU A 179 14.57 -7.79 -11.39
N ASN A 180 15.86 -8.09 -11.38
CA ASN A 180 16.78 -7.56 -10.38
C ASN A 180 17.34 -6.20 -10.85
N TYR A 181 16.83 -5.11 -10.29
CA TYR A 181 17.23 -3.74 -10.68
C TYR A 181 18.68 -3.37 -10.29
N LYS A 182 19.39 -4.22 -9.52
CA LYS A 182 20.80 -4.03 -9.21
C LYS A 182 21.72 -4.69 -10.23
N LEU A 183 21.23 -5.67 -10.98
CA LEU A 183 22.01 -6.52 -11.87
C LEU A 183 21.63 -6.34 -13.34
N MET A 184 20.46 -5.78 -13.65
CA MET A 184 19.88 -5.72 -14.98
C MET A 184 19.55 -4.26 -15.38
N ASP A 185 19.65 -3.95 -16.66
CA ASP A 185 19.01 -2.75 -17.22
C ASP A 185 17.52 -3.02 -17.36
N ILE A 186 16.75 -2.43 -16.46
CA ILE A 186 15.31 -2.67 -16.35
C ILE A 186 14.58 -2.25 -17.63
N LYS A 187 14.99 -1.17 -18.28
CA LYS A 187 14.36 -0.70 -19.52
C LYS A 187 14.61 -1.68 -20.66
N GLU A 188 15.83 -2.19 -20.79
CA GLU A 188 16.17 -3.17 -21.83
C GLU A 188 15.39 -4.48 -21.62
N GLU A 189 15.30 -4.96 -20.38
CA GLU A 189 14.55 -6.17 -20.05
C GLU A 189 13.04 -6.01 -20.30
N VAL A 190 12.46 -4.89 -19.89
CA VAL A 190 11.05 -4.60 -20.20
C VAL A 190 10.80 -4.54 -21.70
N ASN A 191 11.69 -3.89 -22.46
CA ASN A 191 11.57 -3.89 -23.93
C ASN A 191 11.64 -5.30 -24.51
N ARG A 192 12.52 -6.15 -24.00
CA ARG A 192 12.63 -7.55 -24.43
C ARG A 192 11.34 -8.34 -24.15
N ILE A 193 10.80 -8.20 -22.92
CA ILE A 193 9.59 -8.92 -22.49
C ILE A 193 8.35 -8.46 -23.27
N THR A 194 8.30 -7.17 -23.62
CA THR A 194 7.13 -6.57 -24.29
C THR A 194 7.31 -6.39 -25.82
N ASP A 195 8.32 -7.02 -26.41
CA ASP A 195 8.65 -6.88 -27.85
C ASP A 195 8.73 -5.40 -28.31
N GLY A 196 9.24 -4.53 -27.42
CA GLY A 196 9.37 -3.09 -27.67
C GLY A 196 8.09 -2.28 -27.48
N GLY A 197 6.97 -2.90 -27.15
CA GLY A 197 5.68 -2.22 -26.93
C GLY A 197 5.62 -1.37 -25.67
N GLY A 198 6.44 -1.70 -24.68
CA GLY A 198 6.39 -1.10 -23.34
C GLY A 198 5.24 -1.65 -22.51
N VAL A 199 5.13 -1.19 -21.26
CA VAL A 199 4.07 -1.63 -20.32
C VAL A 199 2.87 -0.68 -20.33
N ASP A 200 1.69 -1.21 -20.04
CA ASP A 200 0.45 -0.42 -19.94
C ASP A 200 0.38 0.39 -18.66
N VAL A 201 0.88 -0.16 -17.56
CA VAL A 201 0.85 0.49 -16.25
C VAL A 201 2.18 0.33 -15.53
N VAL A 202 2.66 1.43 -14.93
CA VAL A 202 3.73 1.39 -13.93
C VAL A 202 3.15 1.74 -12.56
N PHE A 203 3.28 0.79 -11.62
CA PHE A 203 2.98 0.98 -10.21
C PHE A 203 4.23 1.52 -9.51
N GLU A 204 4.18 2.80 -9.13
CA GLU A 204 5.31 3.56 -8.64
C GLU A 204 5.10 4.02 -7.19
N HIS A 205 6.13 3.89 -6.36
CA HIS A 205 6.14 4.39 -4.98
C HIS A 205 7.56 4.70 -4.48
N VAL A 206 8.54 4.59 -5.37
CA VAL A 206 9.97 4.78 -5.07
C VAL A 206 10.38 6.24 -5.27
N GLY A 207 9.94 6.87 -6.36
CA GLY A 207 10.17 8.28 -6.64
C GLY A 207 11.41 8.55 -7.48
N ALA A 208 12.23 9.54 -7.10
CA ALA A 208 13.26 10.11 -7.96
C ALA A 208 14.20 9.10 -8.64
N LYS A 209 14.58 8.02 -7.97
CA LYS A 209 15.51 7.03 -8.54
C LYS A 209 14.94 6.19 -9.69
N THR A 210 13.63 6.01 -9.72
CA THR A 210 12.94 5.13 -10.68
C THR A 210 12.11 5.90 -11.70
N TRP A 211 11.84 7.17 -11.47
CA TRP A 211 10.86 7.96 -12.20
C TRP A 211 11.14 8.05 -13.71
N ASP A 212 12.37 8.38 -14.10
CA ASP A 212 12.75 8.52 -15.50
C ASP A 212 12.62 7.19 -16.28
N ILE A 213 13.08 6.10 -15.66
CA ILE A 213 12.96 4.76 -16.22
C ILE A 213 11.49 4.36 -16.33
N SER A 214 10.70 4.64 -15.29
CA SER A 214 9.26 4.35 -15.25
C SER A 214 8.51 4.98 -16.42
N LEU A 215 8.77 6.26 -16.73
CA LEU A 215 8.15 6.93 -17.86
C LEU A 215 8.62 6.37 -19.21
N LYS A 216 9.90 6.03 -19.32
CA LYS A 216 10.47 5.47 -20.57
C LYS A 216 9.98 4.07 -20.89
N MET A 217 9.61 3.28 -19.88
CA MET A 217 9.07 1.93 -20.04
C MET A 217 7.59 1.91 -20.49
N LEU A 218 6.85 3.00 -20.27
CA LEU A 218 5.46 3.08 -20.68
C LEU A 218 5.30 2.99 -22.21
N GLY A 219 4.39 2.15 -22.65
CA GLY A 219 3.91 2.06 -24.02
C GLY A 219 3.01 3.24 -24.41
N MET A 220 2.38 3.13 -25.61
CA MET A 220 1.37 4.08 -26.09
C MET A 220 0.12 4.02 -25.20
N GLY A 221 -0.36 5.18 -24.73
CA GLY A 221 -1.49 5.27 -23.81
C GLY A 221 -1.19 4.77 -22.39
N GLY A 222 0.06 4.48 -22.10
CA GLY A 222 0.50 3.94 -20.80
C GLY A 222 0.26 4.90 -19.63
N ARG A 223 0.11 4.34 -18.42
CA ARG A 223 -0.26 5.06 -17.20
C ARG A 223 0.75 4.80 -16.10
N LEU A 224 1.32 5.87 -15.53
CA LEU A 224 2.08 5.79 -14.28
C LEU A 224 1.19 6.21 -13.12
N VAL A 225 1.07 5.37 -12.11
CA VAL A 225 0.36 5.69 -10.88
C VAL A 225 1.32 5.64 -9.70
N THR A 226 1.34 6.72 -8.88
CA THR A 226 2.28 6.83 -7.74
C THR A 226 1.57 7.17 -6.44
N CYS A 227 2.03 6.56 -5.34
CA CYS A 227 1.59 6.85 -3.97
C CYS A 227 2.73 7.22 -3.01
N GLY A 228 3.96 7.37 -3.51
CA GLY A 228 5.10 7.58 -2.64
C GLY A 228 6.32 8.17 -3.35
N ALA A 229 7.27 8.63 -2.54
CA ALA A 229 8.50 9.25 -3.02
C ALA A 229 9.68 8.96 -2.06
N THR A 230 9.90 7.69 -1.73
CA THR A 230 10.89 7.24 -0.73
C THR A 230 12.32 7.62 -1.06
N THR A 231 12.66 7.80 -2.35
CA THR A 231 14.00 8.17 -2.80
C THR A 231 14.14 9.64 -3.21
N GLY A 232 13.09 10.43 -3.06
CA GLY A 232 13.04 11.86 -3.37
C GLY A 232 11.76 12.23 -4.10
N ALA A 233 11.28 13.46 -3.84
CA ALA A 233 9.99 13.96 -4.32
C ALA A 233 10.11 14.82 -5.59
N HIS A 234 11.28 15.32 -5.91
CA HIS A 234 11.49 16.20 -7.06
C HIS A 234 11.99 15.40 -8.26
N VAL A 235 11.23 15.44 -9.36
CA VAL A 235 11.48 14.68 -10.58
C VAL A 235 11.34 15.56 -11.81
N GLY A 236 12.10 15.26 -12.86
CA GLY A 236 11.97 15.91 -14.17
C GLY A 236 11.08 15.08 -15.10
N ILE A 237 10.41 15.76 -16.03
CA ILE A 237 9.57 15.10 -17.05
C ILE A 237 9.91 15.69 -18.41
N ASP A 238 10.24 14.84 -19.40
CA ASP A 238 10.23 15.23 -20.79
C ASP A 238 8.80 15.16 -21.34
N ILE A 239 8.14 16.30 -21.41
CA ILE A 239 6.75 16.40 -21.83
C ILE A 239 6.52 15.95 -23.29
N ARG A 240 7.58 15.89 -24.11
CA ARG A 240 7.47 15.36 -25.49
C ARG A 240 7.09 13.89 -25.48
N HIS A 241 7.70 13.09 -24.62
CA HIS A 241 7.32 11.68 -24.44
C HIS A 241 5.89 11.56 -23.95
N LEU A 242 5.48 12.40 -23.00
CA LEU A 242 4.14 12.38 -22.41
C LEU A 242 3.05 12.57 -23.48
N PHE A 243 3.15 13.66 -24.27
CA PHE A 243 2.10 13.92 -25.26
C PHE A 243 2.21 13.00 -26.50
N TYR A 244 3.42 12.70 -26.98
CA TYR A 244 3.60 11.84 -28.15
C TYR A 244 3.07 10.43 -27.94
N LYS A 245 3.38 9.85 -26.77
CA LYS A 245 2.89 8.52 -26.39
C LYS A 245 1.51 8.53 -25.72
N GLN A 246 0.87 9.69 -25.58
CA GLN A 246 -0.43 9.85 -24.91
C GLN A 246 -0.44 9.25 -23.50
N GLN A 247 0.66 9.39 -22.77
CA GLN A 247 0.83 8.83 -21.43
C GLN A 247 0.04 9.62 -20.38
N SER A 248 -0.28 8.98 -19.26
CA SER A 248 -0.91 9.61 -18.10
C SER A 248 -0.05 9.43 -16.86
N ILE A 249 0.05 10.48 -16.03
CA ILE A 249 0.68 10.43 -14.71
C ILE A 249 -0.38 10.73 -13.67
N MET A 250 -0.54 9.83 -12.70
CA MET A 250 -1.60 9.89 -11.71
C MET A 250 -1.05 9.79 -10.30
N GLY A 251 -1.42 10.73 -9.43
CA GLY A 251 -1.25 10.60 -7.99
C GLY A 251 -2.34 9.74 -7.36
N SER A 252 -1.99 9.07 -6.27
CA SER A 252 -2.91 8.28 -5.46
C SER A 252 -2.54 8.41 -3.99
N THR A 253 -3.50 8.62 -3.12
CA THR A 253 -3.32 8.63 -1.67
C THR A 253 -4.41 7.76 -1.06
N MET A 254 -4.00 6.77 -0.27
CA MET A 254 -4.91 5.86 0.41
C MET A 254 -5.97 5.28 -0.56
N GLY A 255 -7.22 5.22 -0.14
CA GLY A 255 -8.38 4.85 -0.93
C GLY A 255 -9.67 5.21 -0.21
N ASP A 256 -10.79 5.19 -0.93
CA ASP A 256 -12.11 5.31 -0.34
C ASP A 256 -12.50 4.02 0.43
N MET A 257 -13.59 4.09 1.21
CA MET A 257 -14.06 2.96 2.01
C MET A 257 -14.49 1.78 1.14
N ALA A 258 -15.10 2.06 -0.01
CA ALA A 258 -15.50 1.01 -0.94
C ALA A 258 -14.29 0.26 -1.53
N ALA A 259 -13.19 0.95 -1.84
CA ALA A 259 -11.95 0.31 -2.27
C ALA A 259 -11.35 -0.60 -1.18
N PHE A 260 -11.47 -0.18 0.09
CA PHE A 260 -11.05 -1.00 1.21
C PHE A 260 -11.90 -2.27 1.34
N ASP A 261 -13.22 -2.13 1.30
CA ASP A 261 -14.15 -3.25 1.42
C ASP A 261 -14.01 -4.24 0.25
N GLU A 262 -13.81 -3.76 -0.97
CA GLU A 262 -13.53 -4.62 -2.13
C GLU A 262 -12.19 -5.36 -2.01
N ALA A 263 -11.13 -4.71 -1.49
CA ALA A 263 -9.86 -5.38 -1.20
C ALA A 263 -10.01 -6.41 -0.07
N LEU A 264 -10.80 -6.09 0.97
CA LEU A 264 -11.10 -7.01 2.07
C LEU A 264 -11.86 -8.25 1.58
N GLN A 265 -12.79 -8.09 0.63
CA GLN A 265 -13.47 -9.21 0.00
C GLN A 265 -12.48 -10.18 -0.68
N LEU A 266 -11.48 -9.65 -1.41
CA LEU A 266 -10.42 -10.49 -2.01
C LEU A 266 -9.61 -11.25 -0.94
N LEU A 267 -9.38 -10.63 0.21
CA LEU A 267 -8.71 -11.27 1.34
C LEU A 267 -9.58 -12.40 1.95
N GLU A 268 -10.86 -12.15 2.16
CA GLU A 268 -11.82 -13.14 2.66
C GLU A 268 -11.96 -14.35 1.73
N GLU A 269 -11.96 -14.09 0.42
CA GLU A 269 -11.96 -15.11 -0.64
C GLU A 269 -10.59 -15.81 -0.81
N LYS A 270 -9.58 -15.43 -0.03
CA LYS A 270 -8.19 -15.94 -0.07
C LYS A 270 -7.49 -15.75 -1.43
N LYS A 271 -7.94 -14.79 -2.23
CA LYS A 271 -7.34 -14.40 -3.51
C LYS A 271 -6.09 -13.56 -3.33
N ILE A 272 -6.03 -12.81 -2.24
CA ILE A 272 -4.85 -12.05 -1.82
C ILE A 272 -4.54 -12.36 -0.35
N ARG A 273 -3.28 -12.19 0.03
CA ARG A 273 -2.82 -12.36 1.41
C ARG A 273 -1.74 -11.33 1.75
N PRO A 274 -1.71 -10.80 2.98
CA PRO A 274 -0.58 -10.01 3.45
C PRO A 274 0.66 -10.90 3.57
N VAL A 275 1.82 -10.31 3.31
CA VAL A 275 3.12 -10.94 3.53
C VAL A 275 3.70 -10.37 4.82
N ILE A 276 3.93 -11.21 5.80
CA ILE A 276 4.55 -10.84 7.06
C ILE A 276 6.00 -11.30 7.04
N ASP A 277 6.91 -10.35 7.23
CA ASP A 277 8.34 -10.61 7.27
C ASP A 277 8.79 -10.88 8.71
N LYS A 278 8.55 -9.94 9.62
CA LYS A 278 9.06 -10.02 10.97
C LYS A 278 8.11 -9.46 12.01
N VAL A 279 8.03 -10.14 13.15
CA VAL A 279 7.25 -9.73 14.30
C VAL A 279 8.20 -9.30 15.43
N PHE A 280 7.95 -8.12 16.01
CA PHE A 280 8.69 -7.60 17.16
C PHE A 280 7.75 -7.37 18.32
N PRO A 281 8.16 -7.66 19.56
CA PRO A 281 7.46 -7.14 20.74
C PRO A 281 7.45 -5.60 20.72
N MET A 282 6.36 -4.97 21.13
CA MET A 282 6.24 -3.49 21.13
C MET A 282 7.32 -2.81 21.98
N LYS A 283 7.78 -3.44 23.04
CA LYS A 283 8.92 -2.95 23.84
C LYS A 283 10.22 -2.79 23.02
N ASN A 284 10.33 -3.49 21.88
CA ASN A 284 11.48 -3.45 20.97
C ASN A 284 11.19 -2.59 19.73
N ILE A 285 10.24 -1.66 19.79
CA ILE A 285 9.82 -0.79 18.67
C ILE A 285 10.99 -0.05 18.01
N ARG A 286 12.01 0.33 18.79
CA ARG A 286 13.22 0.96 18.24
C ARG A 286 13.93 0.05 17.24
N ASP A 287 14.07 -1.23 17.54
CA ASP A 287 14.72 -2.20 16.66
C ASP A 287 13.89 -2.44 15.39
N ALA A 288 12.57 -2.47 15.52
CA ALA A 288 11.66 -2.58 14.40
C ALA A 288 11.77 -1.36 13.45
N HIS A 289 11.87 -0.14 13.98
CA HIS A 289 12.13 1.06 13.19
C HIS A 289 13.48 1.02 12.47
N VAL A 290 14.55 0.61 13.14
CA VAL A 290 15.88 0.46 12.53
C VAL A 290 15.85 -0.61 11.44
N TYR A 291 15.12 -1.69 11.65
CA TYR A 291 14.95 -2.76 10.66
C TYR A 291 14.25 -2.24 9.39
N LEU A 292 13.15 -1.50 9.56
CA LEU A 292 12.40 -0.91 8.46
C LEU A 292 13.23 0.14 7.69
N GLU A 293 14.01 0.96 8.38
CA GLU A 293 14.88 1.98 7.77
C GLU A 293 15.94 1.38 6.82
N LYS A 294 16.41 0.18 7.11
CA LYS A 294 17.38 -0.53 6.27
C LYS A 294 16.78 -1.10 4.98
N SER A 295 15.45 -1.04 4.84
CA SER A 295 14.72 -1.59 3.68
C SER A 295 15.02 -3.07 3.39
N ASN A 296 15.34 -3.84 4.42
CA ASN A 296 15.66 -5.26 4.31
C ASN A 296 14.42 -6.16 4.34
N GLN A 297 13.26 -5.61 4.71
CA GLN A 297 12.03 -6.36 4.87
C GLN A 297 11.51 -6.96 3.56
N GLU A 298 10.85 -8.10 3.70
CA GLU A 298 10.12 -8.83 2.66
C GLU A 298 8.64 -8.91 3.04
N GLY A 299 7.93 -7.81 2.85
CA GLY A 299 6.55 -7.65 3.30
C GLY A 299 6.42 -6.65 4.45
N LYS A 300 5.59 -6.98 5.44
CA LYS A 300 5.24 -6.12 6.57
C LYS A 300 6.01 -6.49 7.84
N VAL A 301 6.39 -5.47 8.58
CA VAL A 301 6.95 -5.58 9.94
C VAL A 301 5.83 -5.35 10.94
N ILE A 302 5.67 -6.27 11.89
CA ILE A 302 4.57 -6.29 12.84
C ILE A 302 5.09 -6.00 14.26
N LEU A 303 4.29 -5.27 15.02
CA LEU A 303 4.47 -5.05 16.46
C LEU A 303 3.36 -5.74 17.23
N VAL A 304 3.73 -6.46 18.28
CA VAL A 304 2.77 -7.10 19.22
C VAL A 304 2.99 -6.58 20.62
N PRO A 305 1.93 -6.37 21.41
CA PRO A 305 2.01 -5.91 22.80
C PRO A 305 2.92 -6.75 23.69
#